data_59ca9936026a3a44cecf4cf0908386f0
#
_entry.id   59ca9936026a3a44cecf4cf0908386f0
#
_cell.length_a   1.000
_cell.length_b   1.000
_cell.length_c   1.000
_cell.angle_alpha   90.00
_cell.angle_beta   90.00
_cell.angle_gamma   90.00
#
_symmetry.space_group_name_H-M   'P 1'
#
loop_
_entity.id
_entity.type
_entity.pdbx_description
1 polymer ?
#
loop_
_entity_poly.entity_id
_entity_poly.type
_entity_poly.pdbx_seq_one_letter_code
_entity_poly.pdbx_strand_id
1 'polypeptide(L)'
;MRRLPCTEREDWQITADETGFDFHTIDDERYWDERACYTFTLEEIENRIEAPTGEIDAMCLELVARAVDDEELLRRLKIPEAFWPLVGESWYRDEASLYGRLDLRFDGRGPAKLLEYNADTPTSIFEAAVFQWTWLEQAIERGIIPAHADQFNSIHERLIERWKTLGEGRHLHLTGTTENPEDAGTLAYLEDTARQAGLETTSIDIEDIGLRDDGGFVDLDDREIALAFKLYPWEWMFHDEFGARLAKAPTRWIEPPWKALLSNKGILPLLWEMFPDHRNLLPAFFEDDPCAAQLGTSFVRKPLYSREGANVALVSDGVTVVEQEGPYGAEGFIRQAQALLPNFSGQYPVVGSWLVDHTPCGLSIREDENPITGNASRFLPHAIL
;
A
#
# COMPACT_ATOMS: atom_id res chain seq x y z
N MET A 1 3.27 -17.67 -12.82
CA MET A 1 2.60 -16.44 -13.32
C MET A 1 2.73 -16.34 -14.83
N ARG A 2 1.66 -16.02 -15.55
CA ARG A 2 1.62 -15.82 -17.01
C ARG A 2 0.71 -14.63 -17.32
N ARG A 3 1.05 -13.87 -18.36
CA ARG A 3 0.20 -12.82 -18.92
C ARG A 3 -0.52 -13.37 -20.15
N LEU A 4 -1.84 -13.45 -20.10
CA LEU A 4 -2.67 -13.97 -21.19
C LEU A 4 -3.52 -12.86 -21.80
N PRO A 5 -3.64 -12.79 -23.13
CA PRO A 5 -4.60 -11.90 -23.75
C PRO A 5 -6.02 -12.36 -23.39
N CYS A 6 -6.89 -11.42 -23.07
CA CYS A 6 -8.28 -11.65 -22.77
C CYS A 6 -9.18 -10.87 -23.73
N THR A 7 -10.37 -11.39 -23.97
CA THR A 7 -11.42 -10.63 -24.66
C THR A 7 -12.02 -9.66 -23.67
N GLU A 8 -11.95 -8.38 -23.99
CA GLU A 8 -12.54 -7.32 -23.18
C GLU A 8 -14.07 -7.46 -23.16
N ARG A 9 -14.71 -7.24 -22.00
CA ARG A 9 -16.17 -7.17 -21.88
C ARG A 9 -16.67 -5.90 -22.59
N GLU A 10 -17.66 -6.02 -23.47
CA GLU A 10 -18.15 -4.88 -24.26
C GLU A 10 -18.78 -3.77 -23.39
N ASP A 11 -19.28 -4.11 -22.22
CA ASP A 11 -20.00 -3.25 -21.27
C ASP A 11 -19.27 -3.03 -19.95
N TRP A 12 -17.95 -3.26 -19.89
CA TRP A 12 -17.19 -3.14 -18.66
C TRP A 12 -17.24 -1.72 -18.04
N GLN A 13 -17.31 -0.68 -18.88
CA GLN A 13 -17.44 0.70 -18.42
C GLN A 13 -18.80 0.95 -17.75
N ILE A 14 -19.89 0.34 -18.29
CA ILE A 14 -21.20 0.40 -17.64
C ILE A 14 -21.14 -0.30 -16.27
N THR A 15 -20.47 -1.45 -16.20
CA THR A 15 -20.26 -2.14 -14.92
C THR A 15 -19.43 -1.29 -13.96
N ALA A 16 -18.40 -0.56 -14.44
CA ALA A 16 -17.60 0.34 -13.64
C ALA A 16 -18.47 1.47 -13.04
N ASP A 17 -19.25 2.15 -13.87
CA ASP A 17 -20.17 3.22 -13.45
C ASP A 17 -21.21 2.70 -12.43
N GLU A 18 -21.80 1.53 -12.67
CA GLU A 18 -22.77 0.91 -11.75
C GLU A 18 -22.18 0.50 -10.40
N THR A 19 -20.87 0.23 -10.35
CA THR A 19 -20.17 -0.13 -9.12
C THR A 19 -19.48 1.06 -8.44
N GLY A 20 -19.57 2.27 -9.03
CA GLY A 20 -18.95 3.49 -8.52
C GLY A 20 -17.45 3.59 -8.80
N PHE A 21 -16.96 2.91 -9.84
CA PHE A 21 -15.57 2.99 -10.28
C PHE A 21 -15.37 4.12 -11.30
N ASP A 22 -15.53 5.36 -10.88
CA ASP A 22 -15.53 6.53 -11.76
C ASP A 22 -14.14 6.88 -12.31
N PHE A 23 -13.06 6.40 -11.68
CA PHE A 23 -11.68 6.69 -12.05
C PHE A 23 -11.00 5.57 -12.86
N HIS A 24 -11.78 4.72 -13.55
CA HIS A 24 -11.28 3.67 -14.44
C HIS A 24 -10.47 4.17 -15.65
N THR A 25 -10.50 5.49 -15.89
CA THR A 25 -9.73 6.22 -16.92
C THR A 25 -9.18 7.49 -16.27
N ILE A 26 -7.86 7.71 -16.34
CA ILE A 26 -7.16 8.85 -15.76
C ILE A 26 -6.46 9.60 -16.89
N ASP A 27 -6.67 10.92 -17.01
CA ASP A 27 -6.07 11.77 -18.06
C ASP A 27 -6.25 11.23 -19.49
N ASP A 28 -7.45 10.73 -19.81
CA ASP A 28 -7.80 10.03 -21.06
C ASP A 28 -7.01 8.73 -21.31
N GLU A 29 -6.17 8.31 -20.36
CA GLU A 29 -5.46 7.04 -20.38
C GLU A 29 -6.21 5.95 -19.60
N ARG A 30 -6.14 4.74 -20.09
CA ARG A 30 -6.83 3.59 -19.51
C ARG A 30 -6.13 3.16 -18.22
N TYR A 31 -6.78 3.34 -17.07
CA TYR A 31 -6.31 2.84 -15.78
C TYR A 31 -6.69 1.37 -15.55
N TRP A 32 -7.96 1.00 -15.76
CA TRP A 32 -8.39 -0.40 -15.77
C TRP A 32 -8.21 -1.00 -17.17
N ASP A 33 -7.52 -2.14 -17.27
CA ASP A 33 -7.26 -2.81 -18.55
C ASP A 33 -7.49 -4.33 -18.47
N GLU A 34 -8.59 -4.81 -19.03
CA GLU A 34 -8.93 -6.24 -19.06
C GLU A 34 -8.65 -6.93 -20.41
N ARG A 35 -7.92 -6.26 -21.33
CA ARG A 35 -7.46 -6.89 -22.59
C ARG A 35 -6.39 -7.96 -22.35
N ALA A 36 -5.91 -8.06 -21.15
CA ALA A 36 -5.09 -9.15 -20.66
C ALA A 36 -5.40 -9.44 -19.20
N CYS A 37 -5.09 -10.64 -18.75
CA CYS A 37 -5.11 -10.99 -17.34
C CYS A 37 -3.83 -11.74 -16.95
N TYR A 38 -3.49 -11.68 -15.67
CA TYR A 38 -2.41 -12.46 -15.11
C TYR A 38 -2.94 -13.74 -14.49
N THR A 39 -2.35 -14.87 -14.86
CA THR A 39 -2.78 -16.16 -14.33
C THR A 39 -1.72 -16.79 -13.46
N PHE A 40 -2.18 -17.43 -12.39
CA PHE A 40 -1.37 -18.11 -11.40
C PHE A 40 -1.89 -19.52 -11.18
N THR A 41 -1.04 -20.42 -10.73
CA THR A 41 -1.47 -21.66 -10.10
C THR A 41 -1.74 -21.41 -8.61
N LEU A 42 -2.55 -22.25 -7.98
CA LEU A 42 -2.80 -22.19 -6.53
C LEU A 42 -1.48 -22.30 -5.74
N GLU A 43 -0.56 -23.17 -6.17
CA GLU A 43 0.78 -23.31 -5.55
C GLU A 43 1.60 -22.03 -5.63
N GLU A 44 1.54 -21.27 -6.75
CA GLU A 44 2.21 -19.99 -6.87
C GLU A 44 1.62 -18.96 -5.89
N ILE A 45 0.30 -18.95 -5.72
CA ILE A 45 -0.37 -18.06 -4.75
C ILE A 45 0.04 -18.44 -3.32
N GLU A 46 -0.24 -19.67 -2.89
CA GLU A 46 -0.05 -20.08 -1.50
C GLU A 46 1.42 -20.02 -1.05
N ASN A 47 2.34 -20.56 -1.88
CA ASN A 47 3.73 -20.74 -1.46
C ASN A 47 4.69 -19.66 -1.96
N ARG A 48 4.29 -18.80 -2.91
CA ARG A 48 5.16 -17.79 -3.50
C ARG A 48 4.71 -16.36 -3.24
N ILE A 49 3.45 -16.15 -2.89
CA ILE A 49 2.88 -14.83 -2.59
C ILE A 49 2.35 -14.78 -1.15
N GLU A 50 1.34 -15.59 -0.83
CA GLU A 50 0.63 -15.54 0.45
C GLU A 50 1.56 -15.83 1.64
N ALA A 51 2.21 -17.00 1.68
CA ALA A 51 3.11 -17.35 2.77
C ALA A 51 4.28 -16.35 2.91
N PRO A 52 5.01 -15.94 1.83
CA PRO A 52 6.03 -14.91 1.92
C PRO A 52 5.51 -13.54 2.39
N THR A 53 4.28 -13.17 2.04
CA THR A 53 3.66 -11.92 2.51
C THR A 53 3.52 -11.93 4.03
N GLY A 54 3.02 -13.04 4.61
CA GLY A 54 2.93 -13.20 6.06
C GLY A 54 4.31 -13.21 6.74
N GLU A 55 5.32 -13.87 6.14
CA GLU A 55 6.70 -13.86 6.66
C GLU A 55 7.30 -12.44 6.66
N ILE A 56 7.12 -11.68 5.59
CA ILE A 56 7.62 -10.30 5.48
C ILE A 56 6.91 -9.40 6.49
N ASP A 57 5.60 -9.51 6.64
CA ASP A 57 4.85 -8.72 7.63
C ASP A 57 5.33 -9.01 9.06
N ALA A 58 5.54 -10.28 9.41
CA ALA A 58 6.10 -10.65 10.71
C ALA A 58 7.49 -10.05 10.95
N MET A 59 8.37 -10.05 9.93
CA MET A 59 9.68 -9.38 10.01
C MET A 59 9.54 -7.86 10.17
N CYS A 60 8.56 -7.24 9.51
CA CYS A 60 8.26 -5.81 9.68
C CYS A 60 7.79 -5.49 11.10
N LEU A 61 6.95 -6.32 11.70
CA LEU A 61 6.51 -6.14 13.10
C LEU A 61 7.68 -6.32 14.08
N GLU A 62 8.60 -7.26 13.83
CA GLU A 62 9.82 -7.40 14.63
C GLU A 62 10.74 -6.16 14.50
N LEU A 63 10.84 -5.58 13.31
CA LEU A 63 11.53 -4.31 13.11
C LEU A 63 10.88 -3.18 13.90
N VAL A 64 9.55 -3.05 13.88
CA VAL A 64 8.82 -2.04 14.67
C VAL A 64 9.11 -2.23 16.16
N ALA A 65 8.95 -3.45 16.69
CA ALA A 65 9.21 -3.78 18.08
C ALA A 65 10.62 -3.36 18.54
N ARG A 66 11.59 -3.47 17.65
CA ARG A 66 12.96 -3.02 17.93
C ARG A 66 13.14 -1.52 17.78
N ALA A 67 12.53 -0.93 16.73
CA ALA A 67 12.75 0.47 16.40
C ALA A 67 12.13 1.44 17.41
N VAL A 68 11.00 1.10 18.04
CA VAL A 68 10.32 1.97 19.01
C VAL A 68 11.17 2.20 20.30
N ASP A 69 12.12 1.33 20.58
CA ASP A 69 13.05 1.45 21.71
C ASP A 69 14.47 1.93 21.33
N ASP A 70 14.70 2.20 20.04
CA ASP A 70 16.00 2.54 19.52
C ASP A 70 15.97 3.91 18.82
N GLU A 71 16.45 4.95 19.54
CA GLU A 71 16.50 6.32 19.02
C GLU A 71 17.32 6.43 17.71
N GLU A 72 18.34 5.59 17.52
CA GLU A 72 19.15 5.62 16.31
C GLU A 72 18.34 5.10 15.11
N LEU A 73 17.56 4.04 15.30
CA LEU A 73 16.65 3.54 14.27
C LEU A 73 15.56 4.56 13.91
N LEU A 74 14.98 5.23 14.93
CA LEU A 74 14.00 6.31 14.71
C LEU A 74 14.61 7.47 13.92
N ARG A 75 15.87 7.86 14.20
CA ARG A 75 16.59 8.89 13.42
C ARG A 75 16.88 8.44 11.99
N ARG A 76 17.31 7.20 11.81
CA ARG A 76 17.56 6.62 10.46
C ARG A 76 16.27 6.61 9.62
N LEU A 77 15.12 6.33 10.24
CA LEU A 77 13.80 6.38 9.63
C LEU A 77 13.22 7.81 9.54
N LYS A 78 13.97 8.85 9.98
CA LYS A 78 13.53 10.24 9.91
C LYS A 78 12.22 10.56 10.63
N ILE A 79 11.88 9.78 11.66
CA ILE A 79 10.77 10.13 12.54
C ILE A 79 11.18 11.35 13.38
N PRO A 80 10.40 12.45 13.36
CA PRO A 80 10.76 13.63 14.16
C PRO A 80 10.75 13.31 15.65
N GLU A 81 11.78 13.77 16.39
CA GLU A 81 11.98 13.43 17.82
C GLU A 81 10.74 13.74 18.70
N ALA A 82 10.01 14.79 18.35
CA ALA A 82 8.79 15.18 19.07
C ALA A 82 7.69 14.08 19.06
N PHE A 83 7.72 13.17 18.08
CA PHE A 83 6.72 12.11 17.88
C PHE A 83 7.19 10.72 18.28
N TRP A 84 8.43 10.54 18.73
CA TRP A 84 8.91 9.25 19.21
C TRP A 84 8.03 8.66 20.33
N PRO A 85 7.61 9.47 21.35
CA PRO A 85 6.68 8.96 22.35
C PRO A 85 5.34 8.51 21.78
N LEU A 86 4.77 9.26 20.81
CA LEU A 86 3.50 8.91 20.17
C LEU A 86 3.61 7.58 19.44
N VAL A 87 4.66 7.39 18.66
CA VAL A 87 4.92 6.16 17.90
C VAL A 87 5.14 4.97 18.85
N GLY A 88 5.99 5.15 19.89
CA GLY A 88 6.25 4.10 20.88
C GLY A 88 5.02 3.73 21.69
N GLU A 89 4.29 4.73 22.22
CA GLU A 89 3.06 4.49 22.98
C GLU A 89 1.96 3.80 22.16
N SER A 90 1.83 4.17 20.87
CA SER A 90 0.92 3.53 19.95
C SER A 90 1.22 2.03 19.80
N TRP A 91 2.50 1.66 19.69
CA TRP A 91 2.94 0.26 19.65
C TRP A 91 2.64 -0.47 20.97
N TYR A 92 3.02 0.11 22.12
CA TYR A 92 2.82 -0.53 23.43
C TYR A 92 1.35 -0.64 23.86
N ARG A 93 0.47 0.21 23.32
CA ARG A 93 -0.98 0.10 23.51
C ARG A 93 -1.62 -0.92 22.58
N ASP A 94 -0.82 -1.59 21.75
CA ASP A 94 -1.31 -2.53 20.74
C ASP A 94 -2.40 -1.90 19.87
N GLU A 95 -2.16 -0.63 19.43
CA GLU A 95 -3.11 0.06 18.59
C GLU A 95 -3.21 -0.65 17.25
N ALA A 96 -4.41 -1.10 16.95
CA ALA A 96 -4.68 -2.03 15.89
C ALA A 96 -4.64 -1.38 14.51
N SER A 97 -4.03 -2.05 13.53
CA SER A 97 -4.03 -1.64 12.13
C SER A 97 -5.22 -2.21 11.37
N LEU A 98 -5.57 -1.59 10.26
CA LEU A 98 -6.60 -2.07 9.34
C LEU A 98 -5.97 -2.93 8.23
N TYR A 99 -5.13 -2.34 7.37
CA TYR A 99 -4.66 -2.99 6.15
C TYR A 99 -3.28 -2.48 5.70
N GLY A 100 -2.73 -3.13 4.68
CA GLY A 100 -1.50 -2.71 4.01
C GLY A 100 -1.28 -3.49 2.72
N ARG A 101 -0.32 -3.04 1.89
CA ARG A 101 0.05 -3.69 0.64
C ARG A 101 1.56 -3.80 0.49
N LEU A 102 2.05 -5.02 0.34
CA LEU A 102 3.43 -5.27 -0.08
C LEU A 102 3.50 -5.25 -1.60
N ASP A 103 4.39 -4.45 -2.16
CA ASP A 103 4.66 -4.44 -3.58
C ASP A 103 5.85 -5.37 -3.87
N LEU A 104 5.60 -6.37 -4.70
CA LEU A 104 6.48 -7.51 -4.92
C LEU A 104 6.91 -7.61 -6.39
N ARG A 105 8.15 -7.91 -6.62
CA ARG A 105 8.63 -8.44 -7.90
C ARG A 105 8.45 -9.96 -7.91
N PHE A 106 7.66 -10.47 -8.86
CA PHE A 106 7.47 -11.90 -9.05
C PHE A 106 7.43 -12.26 -10.53
N ASP A 107 8.12 -13.35 -10.93
CA ASP A 107 8.21 -13.79 -12.33
C ASP A 107 7.63 -15.20 -12.57
N GLY A 108 6.98 -15.77 -11.56
CA GLY A 108 6.45 -17.14 -11.62
C GLY A 108 7.48 -18.25 -11.44
N ARG A 109 8.75 -17.94 -11.19
CA ARG A 109 9.82 -18.96 -11.10
C ARG A 109 10.61 -18.95 -9.81
N GLY A 110 11.05 -17.77 -9.39
CA GLY A 110 11.84 -17.60 -8.17
C GLY A 110 10.98 -17.17 -6.97
N PRO A 111 11.61 -16.85 -5.84
CA PRO A 111 10.92 -16.22 -4.71
C PRO A 111 10.45 -14.82 -5.13
N ALA A 112 9.28 -14.42 -4.65
CA ALA A 112 8.87 -13.02 -4.72
C ALA A 112 9.86 -12.15 -3.94
N LYS A 113 10.14 -10.94 -4.44
CA LYS A 113 11.08 -10.01 -3.82
C LYS A 113 10.37 -8.74 -3.39
N LEU A 114 10.54 -8.36 -2.13
CA LEU A 114 9.99 -7.13 -1.57
C LEU A 114 10.61 -5.91 -2.25
N LEU A 115 9.77 -5.07 -2.83
CA LEU A 115 10.15 -3.79 -3.41
C LEU A 115 9.86 -2.64 -2.45
N GLU A 116 8.68 -2.67 -1.80
CA GLU A 116 8.27 -1.70 -0.78
C GLU A 116 7.08 -2.22 0.03
N TYR A 117 6.79 -1.58 1.16
CA TYR A 117 5.59 -1.80 1.96
C TYR A 117 4.79 -0.50 2.04
N ASN A 118 3.62 -0.49 1.44
CA ASN A 118 2.64 0.57 1.58
C ASN A 118 1.78 0.26 2.82
N ALA A 119 2.28 0.68 4.00
CA ALA A 119 1.72 0.28 5.28
C ALA A 119 0.68 1.28 5.82
N ASP A 120 0.76 2.54 5.42
CA ASP A 120 -0.04 3.62 6.00
C ASP A 120 -1.24 4.02 5.12
N THR A 121 -1.00 4.30 3.85
CA THR A 121 -2.02 4.85 2.94
C THR A 121 -2.03 4.16 1.57
N PRO A 122 -2.11 2.81 1.48
CA PRO A 122 -2.21 2.15 0.17
C PRO A 122 -3.57 2.43 -0.48
N THR A 123 -3.55 2.87 -1.73
CA THR A 123 -4.70 3.02 -2.63
C THR A 123 -4.87 1.79 -3.52
N SER A 124 -5.82 1.80 -4.46
CA SER A 124 -6.17 0.69 -5.37
C SER A 124 -6.82 -0.52 -4.67
N ILE A 125 -7.44 -0.31 -3.50
CA ILE A 125 -8.08 -1.39 -2.76
C ILE A 125 -9.46 -1.75 -3.33
N PHE A 126 -10.19 -0.78 -3.88
CA PHE A 126 -11.48 -1.02 -4.54
C PHE A 126 -11.31 -1.91 -5.77
N GLU A 127 -10.33 -1.60 -6.60
CA GLU A 127 -9.97 -2.38 -7.78
C GLU A 127 -9.59 -3.82 -7.39
N ALA A 128 -8.81 -3.95 -6.32
CA ALA A 128 -8.34 -5.23 -5.82
C ALA A 128 -9.45 -6.06 -5.16
N ALA A 129 -10.32 -5.45 -4.39
CA ALA A 129 -11.33 -6.16 -3.62
C ALA A 129 -12.62 -6.43 -4.39
N VAL A 130 -13.08 -5.45 -5.19
CA VAL A 130 -14.40 -5.45 -5.81
C VAL A 130 -14.33 -5.62 -7.32
N PHE A 131 -13.68 -4.69 -8.02
CA PHE A 131 -13.84 -4.62 -9.47
C PHE A 131 -13.21 -5.80 -10.21
N GLN A 132 -12.04 -6.28 -9.76
CA GLN A 132 -11.46 -7.49 -10.34
C GLN A 132 -12.25 -8.77 -10.03
N TRP A 133 -12.97 -8.83 -8.89
CA TRP A 133 -13.88 -9.93 -8.58
C TRP A 133 -15.10 -9.90 -9.51
N THR A 134 -15.72 -8.73 -9.68
CA THR A 134 -16.80 -8.53 -10.66
C THR A 134 -16.37 -8.93 -12.07
N TRP A 135 -15.14 -8.59 -12.45
CA TRP A 135 -14.56 -9.05 -13.71
C TRP A 135 -14.49 -10.58 -13.77
N LEU A 136 -14.00 -11.24 -12.72
CA LEU A 136 -13.88 -12.71 -12.70
C LEU A 136 -15.24 -13.39 -12.93
N GLU A 137 -16.24 -13.01 -12.15
CA GLU A 137 -17.60 -13.58 -12.26
C GLU A 137 -18.18 -13.42 -13.67
N GLN A 138 -18.15 -12.20 -14.20
CA GLN A 138 -18.67 -11.93 -15.54
C GLN A 138 -17.83 -12.58 -16.66
N ALA A 139 -16.51 -12.68 -16.48
CA ALA A 139 -15.64 -13.34 -17.45
C ALA A 139 -15.89 -14.87 -17.49
N ILE A 140 -16.19 -15.48 -16.35
CA ILE A 140 -16.62 -16.90 -16.28
C ILE A 140 -17.96 -17.07 -16.97
N GLU A 141 -18.97 -16.25 -16.64
CA GLU A 141 -20.32 -16.33 -17.25
C GLU A 141 -20.29 -16.20 -18.77
N ARG A 142 -19.40 -15.35 -19.30
CA ARG A 142 -19.22 -15.11 -20.74
C ARG A 142 -18.29 -16.12 -21.41
N GLY A 143 -17.70 -17.04 -20.66
CA GLY A 143 -16.74 -18.03 -21.16
C GLY A 143 -15.41 -17.43 -21.64
N ILE A 144 -15.05 -16.23 -21.17
CA ILE A 144 -13.76 -15.58 -21.45
C ILE A 144 -12.64 -16.34 -20.73
N ILE A 145 -12.91 -16.77 -19.51
CA ILE A 145 -12.01 -17.62 -18.70
C ILE A 145 -12.72 -18.92 -18.28
N PRO A 146 -11.99 -19.97 -17.91
CA PRO A 146 -12.60 -21.25 -17.52
C PRO A 146 -13.51 -21.12 -16.29
N ALA A 147 -14.57 -21.92 -16.23
CA ALA A 147 -15.54 -21.94 -15.13
C ALA A 147 -14.98 -22.36 -13.77
N HIS A 148 -13.78 -22.92 -13.71
CA HIS A 148 -13.11 -23.30 -12.48
C HIS A 148 -12.06 -22.25 -12.03
N ALA A 149 -11.98 -21.13 -12.73
CA ALA A 149 -11.08 -20.03 -12.34
C ALA A 149 -11.51 -19.45 -10.99
N ASP A 150 -10.53 -19.03 -10.22
CA ASP A 150 -10.71 -18.41 -8.91
C ASP A 150 -9.78 -17.20 -8.77
N GLN A 151 -9.86 -16.47 -7.65
CA GLN A 151 -8.95 -15.37 -7.31
C GLN A 151 -8.42 -15.51 -5.88
N PHE A 152 -7.22 -15.02 -5.64
CA PHE A 152 -6.75 -14.73 -4.29
C PHE A 152 -7.33 -13.38 -3.87
N ASN A 153 -8.53 -13.40 -3.30
CA ASN A 153 -9.28 -12.20 -2.96
C ASN A 153 -10.33 -12.48 -1.87
N SER A 154 -10.00 -12.19 -0.65
CA SER A 154 -10.89 -12.15 0.51
C SER A 154 -10.79 -10.81 1.25
N ILE A 155 -10.37 -9.76 0.53
CA ILE A 155 -10.12 -8.43 1.10
C ILE A 155 -11.41 -7.85 1.70
N HIS A 156 -12.51 -7.91 0.94
CA HIS A 156 -13.79 -7.31 1.31
C HIS A 156 -14.34 -7.87 2.63
N GLU A 157 -14.43 -9.19 2.74
CA GLU A 157 -14.95 -9.87 3.91
C GLU A 157 -14.07 -9.63 5.14
N ARG A 158 -12.74 -9.61 4.95
CA ARG A 158 -11.80 -9.36 6.04
C ARG A 158 -11.84 -7.91 6.52
N LEU A 159 -12.04 -6.95 5.63
CA LEU A 159 -12.25 -5.55 6.03
C LEU A 159 -13.49 -5.40 6.91
N ILE A 160 -14.63 -5.97 6.48
CA ILE A 160 -15.86 -5.94 7.26
C ILE A 160 -15.65 -6.56 8.64
N GLU A 161 -14.98 -7.73 8.70
CA GLU A 161 -14.71 -8.38 9.99
C GLU A 161 -13.77 -7.56 10.86
N ARG A 162 -12.73 -6.95 10.25
CA ARG A 162 -11.80 -6.11 10.98
C ARG A 162 -12.46 -4.84 11.52
N TRP A 163 -13.33 -4.20 10.76
CA TRP A 163 -14.09 -3.03 11.21
C TRP A 163 -14.95 -3.32 12.43
N LYS A 164 -15.55 -4.51 12.54
CA LYS A 164 -16.34 -4.90 13.74
C LYS A 164 -15.51 -4.83 15.03
N THR A 165 -14.23 -5.20 14.95
CA THR A 165 -13.33 -5.15 16.11
C THR A 165 -12.75 -3.76 16.33
N LEU A 166 -12.40 -3.02 15.28
CA LEU A 166 -11.81 -1.69 15.38
C LEU A 166 -12.82 -0.64 15.88
N GLY A 167 -14.05 -0.72 15.41
CA GLY A 167 -15.10 0.25 15.72
C GLY A 167 -15.62 0.19 17.14
N GLU A 168 -15.80 -1.01 17.71
CA GLU A 168 -16.29 -1.23 19.07
C GLU A 168 -17.49 -0.36 19.46
N GLY A 169 -18.42 -0.11 18.51
CA GLY A 169 -19.60 0.72 18.71
C GLY A 169 -19.33 2.24 18.76
N ARG A 170 -18.15 2.69 18.34
CA ARG A 170 -17.81 4.12 18.20
C ARG A 170 -18.25 4.65 16.85
N HIS A 171 -18.45 5.96 16.78
CA HIS A 171 -18.60 6.67 15.52
C HIS A 171 -17.23 6.76 14.82
N LEU A 172 -17.17 6.39 13.56
CA LEU A 172 -15.95 6.41 12.74
C LEU A 172 -15.95 7.63 11.82
N HIS A 173 -14.92 8.44 11.90
CA HIS A 173 -14.64 9.44 10.87
C HIS A 173 -13.67 8.84 9.85
N LEU A 174 -13.92 9.13 8.56
CA LEU A 174 -12.98 8.80 7.48
C LEU A 174 -12.49 10.10 6.86
N THR A 175 -11.18 10.25 6.73
CA THR A 175 -10.58 11.51 6.27
C THR A 175 -9.40 11.28 5.34
N GLY A 176 -9.20 12.22 4.43
CA GLY A 176 -8.11 12.28 3.45
C GLY A 176 -8.29 13.49 2.55
N THR A 177 -7.54 13.57 1.47
CA THR A 177 -7.72 14.59 0.43
C THR A 177 -8.75 14.08 -0.58
N THR A 178 -9.88 14.77 -0.72
CA THR A 178 -10.99 14.33 -1.59
C THR A 178 -10.88 14.86 -3.02
N GLU A 179 -9.91 15.74 -3.30
CA GLU A 179 -9.68 16.28 -4.65
C GLU A 179 -9.15 15.21 -5.63
N ASN A 180 -8.44 14.18 -5.14
CA ASN A 180 -7.96 13.07 -5.94
C ASN A 180 -9.05 12.00 -6.05
N PRO A 181 -9.53 11.64 -7.27
CA PRO A 181 -10.59 10.64 -7.44
C PRO A 181 -10.23 9.23 -6.93
N GLU A 182 -8.97 8.80 -7.00
CA GLU A 182 -8.51 7.51 -6.47
C GLU A 182 -8.58 7.47 -4.95
N ASP A 183 -8.14 8.56 -4.28
CA ASP A 183 -8.24 8.68 -2.82
C ASP A 183 -9.69 8.75 -2.37
N ALA A 184 -10.53 9.55 -3.06
CA ALA A 184 -11.96 9.64 -2.78
C ALA A 184 -12.66 8.28 -2.95
N GLY A 185 -12.36 7.53 -4.01
CA GLY A 185 -12.88 6.18 -4.24
C GLY A 185 -12.43 5.18 -3.16
N THR A 186 -11.17 5.26 -2.73
CA THR A 186 -10.64 4.45 -1.63
C THR A 186 -11.38 4.73 -0.32
N LEU A 187 -11.58 6.02 0.03
CA LEU A 187 -12.31 6.43 1.24
C LEU A 187 -13.76 5.97 1.19
N ALA A 188 -14.45 6.17 0.06
CA ALA A 188 -15.85 5.75 -0.12
C ALA A 188 -16.01 4.24 0.04
N TYR A 189 -15.09 3.45 -0.52
CA TYR A 189 -15.10 2.00 -0.38
C TYR A 189 -14.86 1.55 1.07
N LEU A 190 -13.89 2.14 1.76
CA LEU A 190 -13.62 1.82 3.16
C LEU A 190 -14.78 2.24 4.08
N GLU A 191 -15.44 3.36 3.78
CA GLU A 191 -16.66 3.77 4.46
C GLU A 191 -17.80 2.76 4.26
N ASP A 192 -18.00 2.26 3.04
CA ASP A 192 -19.00 1.26 2.74
C ASP A 192 -18.74 -0.04 3.52
N THR A 193 -17.51 -0.54 3.56
CA THR A 193 -17.16 -1.73 4.35
C THR A 193 -17.35 -1.52 5.85
N ALA A 194 -17.08 -0.31 6.37
CA ALA A 194 -17.32 0.04 7.78
C ALA A 194 -18.84 0.08 8.10
N ARG A 195 -19.65 0.63 7.20
CA ARG A 195 -21.13 0.62 7.33
C ARG A 195 -21.70 -0.80 7.27
N GLN A 196 -21.18 -1.65 6.38
CA GLN A 196 -21.55 -3.07 6.33
C GLN A 196 -21.17 -3.81 7.63
N ALA A 197 -20.10 -3.39 8.32
CA ALA A 197 -19.73 -3.88 9.63
C ALA A 197 -20.64 -3.36 10.77
N GLY A 198 -21.54 -2.41 10.47
CA GLY A 198 -22.50 -1.83 11.41
C GLY A 198 -22.01 -0.56 12.12
N LEU A 199 -20.96 0.10 11.63
CA LEU A 199 -20.50 1.36 12.20
C LEU A 199 -21.32 2.54 11.66
N GLU A 200 -21.52 3.54 12.52
CA GLU A 200 -21.93 4.87 12.09
C GLU A 200 -20.70 5.63 11.60
N THR A 201 -20.79 6.29 10.44
CA THR A 201 -19.65 6.92 9.78
C THR A 201 -19.92 8.38 9.42
N THR A 202 -18.87 9.19 9.37
CA THR A 202 -18.84 10.53 8.78
C THR A 202 -17.56 10.67 7.96
N SER A 203 -17.71 11.01 6.69
CA SER A 203 -16.57 11.40 5.85
C SER A 203 -16.34 12.92 5.94
N ILE A 204 -15.09 13.33 6.08
CA ILE A 204 -14.68 14.73 6.20
C ILE A 204 -13.33 14.91 5.49
N ASP A 205 -13.15 16.03 4.78
CA ASP A 205 -11.83 16.35 4.25
C ASP A 205 -10.83 16.62 5.38
N ILE A 206 -9.58 16.26 5.17
CA ILE A 206 -8.54 16.44 6.20
C ILE A 206 -8.35 17.91 6.58
N GLU A 207 -8.55 18.82 5.62
CA GLU A 207 -8.42 20.26 5.82
C GLU A 207 -9.59 20.88 6.62
N ASP A 208 -10.73 20.18 6.69
CA ASP A 208 -11.92 20.61 7.43
C ASP A 208 -11.92 20.16 8.91
N ILE A 209 -10.91 19.40 9.33
CA ILE A 209 -10.79 18.98 10.73
C ILE A 209 -10.47 20.18 11.62
N GLY A 210 -11.37 20.47 12.55
CA GLY A 210 -11.22 21.54 13.54
C GLY A 210 -10.48 21.09 14.81
N LEU A 211 -10.02 22.07 15.59
CA LEU A 211 -9.38 21.87 16.89
C LEU A 211 -10.12 22.68 17.96
N ARG A 212 -10.60 21.99 19.02
CA ARG A 212 -11.18 22.65 20.18
C ARG A 212 -10.13 23.21 21.14
N ASP A 213 -10.56 24.11 22.02
CA ASP A 213 -9.69 24.71 23.05
C ASP A 213 -9.08 23.68 24.00
N ASP A 214 -9.75 22.55 24.25
CA ASP A 214 -9.26 21.44 25.08
C ASP A 214 -8.24 20.55 24.35
N GLY A 215 -8.02 20.77 23.04
CA GLY A 215 -7.07 20.08 22.20
C GLY A 215 -7.62 18.84 21.51
N GLY A 216 -8.93 18.58 21.58
CA GLY A 216 -9.62 17.51 20.83
C GLY A 216 -9.90 17.93 19.39
N PHE A 217 -9.78 16.99 18.45
CA PHE A 217 -10.18 17.19 17.06
C PHE A 217 -11.70 17.06 16.91
N VAL A 218 -12.29 17.87 16.03
CA VAL A 218 -13.73 17.90 15.76
C VAL A 218 -14.03 17.96 14.27
N ASP A 219 -15.23 17.49 13.92
CA ASP A 219 -15.78 17.65 12.57
C ASP A 219 -16.51 19.01 12.42
N LEU A 220 -17.12 19.23 11.24
CA LEU A 220 -17.83 20.46 10.90
C LEU A 220 -19.10 20.71 11.76
N ASP A 221 -19.59 19.70 12.44
CA ASP A 221 -20.75 19.77 13.38
C ASP A 221 -20.30 19.88 14.85
N ASP A 222 -19.02 20.21 15.12
CA ASP A 222 -18.39 20.24 16.44
C ASP A 222 -18.42 18.87 17.19
N ARG A 223 -18.63 17.75 16.48
CA ARG A 223 -18.56 16.41 17.06
C ARG A 223 -17.11 16.03 17.25
N GLU A 224 -16.80 15.45 18.43
CA GLU A 224 -15.46 14.95 18.71
C GLU A 224 -15.09 13.78 17.80
N ILE A 225 -13.90 13.85 17.21
CA ILE A 225 -13.30 12.79 16.41
C ILE A 225 -12.53 11.86 17.36
N ALA A 226 -13.25 10.88 17.94
CA ALA A 226 -12.66 9.91 18.85
C ALA A 226 -11.98 8.73 18.16
N LEU A 227 -12.45 8.38 16.94
CA LEU A 227 -11.89 7.34 16.08
C LEU A 227 -11.90 7.83 14.64
N ALA A 228 -10.74 7.82 13.98
CA ALA A 228 -10.61 8.24 12.61
C ALA A 228 -9.77 7.27 11.77
N PHE A 229 -10.27 6.90 10.60
CA PHE A 229 -9.44 6.38 9.53
C PHE A 229 -8.92 7.56 8.71
N LYS A 230 -7.62 7.58 8.44
CA LYS A 230 -6.98 8.61 7.63
C LYS A 230 -6.34 8.02 6.37
N LEU A 231 -6.68 8.52 5.20
CA LEU A 231 -5.94 8.33 3.97
C LEU A 231 -5.03 9.55 3.75
N TYR A 232 -4.19 9.82 4.72
CA TYR A 232 -3.27 10.97 4.75
C TYR A 232 -1.99 10.57 5.49
N PRO A 233 -0.78 10.72 4.91
CA PRO A 233 0.43 10.12 5.44
C PRO A 233 0.85 10.66 6.80
N TRP A 234 1.39 9.79 7.66
CA TRP A 234 1.95 10.20 8.95
C TRP A 234 3.07 11.24 8.79
N GLU A 235 3.94 11.11 7.79
CA GLU A 235 5.01 12.07 7.53
C GLU A 235 4.48 13.48 7.22
N TRP A 236 3.28 13.61 6.65
CA TRP A 236 2.63 14.90 6.46
C TRP A 236 1.97 15.38 7.74
N MET A 237 1.22 14.53 8.43
CA MET A 237 0.57 14.87 9.72
C MET A 237 1.57 15.41 10.75
N PHE A 238 2.79 14.87 10.79
CA PHE A 238 3.84 15.35 11.71
C PHE A 238 4.28 16.80 11.42
N HIS A 239 4.09 17.28 10.20
CA HIS A 239 4.51 18.61 9.78
C HIS A 239 3.35 19.60 9.59
N ASP A 240 2.11 19.12 9.71
CA ASP A 240 0.91 19.96 9.61
C ASP A 240 0.76 20.93 10.78
N GLU A 241 -0.09 21.95 10.59
CA GLU A 241 -0.39 22.97 11.60
C GLU A 241 -0.80 22.36 12.95
N PHE A 242 -1.63 21.31 12.93
CA PHE A 242 -2.10 20.63 14.12
C PHE A 242 -1.21 19.43 14.55
N GLY A 243 -0.12 19.19 13.87
CA GLY A 243 0.78 18.07 14.15
C GLY A 243 1.21 17.99 15.61
N ALA A 244 1.56 19.13 16.23
CA ALA A 244 1.93 19.20 17.64
C ALA A 244 0.81 18.79 18.63
N ARG A 245 -0.42 18.61 18.17
CA ARG A 245 -1.57 18.19 18.96
C ARG A 245 -1.80 16.68 18.93
N LEU A 246 -1.31 15.99 17.91
CA LEU A 246 -1.50 14.55 17.71
C LEU A 246 -1.20 13.72 18.96
N ALA A 247 -0.08 14.01 19.65
CA ALA A 247 0.32 13.29 20.86
C ALA A 247 -0.57 13.57 22.10
N LYS A 248 -1.43 14.60 22.06
CA LYS A 248 -2.25 15.05 23.20
C LYS A 248 -3.74 14.84 22.97
N ALA A 249 -4.16 14.77 21.71
CA ALA A 249 -5.56 14.54 21.35
C ALA A 249 -5.97 13.11 21.74
N PRO A 250 -7.21 12.92 22.20
CA PRO A 250 -7.72 11.59 22.53
C PRO A 250 -8.10 10.75 21.30
N THR A 251 -7.94 11.30 20.12
CA THR A 251 -8.29 10.66 18.85
C THR A 251 -7.43 9.43 18.60
N ARG A 252 -8.08 8.29 18.38
CA ARG A 252 -7.44 7.07 17.89
C ARG A 252 -7.42 7.08 16.37
N TRP A 253 -6.24 6.99 15.80
CA TRP A 253 -6.02 7.00 14.35
C TRP A 253 -5.86 5.57 13.79
N ILE A 254 -6.42 5.33 12.63
CA ILE A 254 -6.25 4.17 11.78
C ILE A 254 -5.73 4.70 10.41
N GLU A 255 -4.59 4.33 9.96
CA GLU A 255 -3.58 3.45 10.53
C GLU A 255 -2.91 4.09 11.75
N PRO A 256 -2.46 3.26 12.71
CA PRO A 256 -1.88 3.76 13.95
C PRO A 256 -0.49 4.41 13.75
N PRO A 257 -0.07 5.32 14.66
CA PRO A 257 1.20 6.04 14.56
C PRO A 257 2.45 5.16 14.38
N TRP A 258 2.47 3.95 14.94
CA TRP A 258 3.61 3.04 14.78
C TRP A 258 3.83 2.60 13.32
N LYS A 259 2.80 2.65 12.48
CA LYS A 259 2.92 2.34 11.04
C LYS A 259 3.68 3.39 10.24
N ALA A 260 3.90 4.58 10.79
CA ALA A 260 4.81 5.55 10.21
C ALA A 260 6.21 4.99 9.98
N LEU A 261 6.64 4.03 10.82
CA LEU A 261 7.92 3.34 10.65
C LEU A 261 7.94 2.49 9.38
N LEU A 262 6.83 1.84 9.05
CA LEU A 262 6.74 0.88 7.95
C LEU A 262 6.44 1.53 6.59
N SER A 263 5.84 2.72 6.56
CA SER A 263 5.58 3.46 5.32
C SER A 263 6.84 4.09 4.71
N ASN A 264 7.96 4.02 5.42
CA ASN A 264 9.25 4.58 5.03
C ASN A 264 10.12 3.52 4.34
N LYS A 265 10.67 3.82 3.17
CA LYS A 265 11.54 2.88 2.43
C LYS A 265 12.85 2.56 3.16
N GLY A 266 13.21 3.30 4.21
CA GLY A 266 14.30 2.98 5.13
C GLY A 266 14.13 1.65 5.86
N ILE A 267 12.92 1.06 5.88
CA ILE A 267 12.73 -0.30 6.40
C ILE A 267 13.50 -1.35 5.57
N LEU A 268 13.70 -1.13 4.28
CA LEU A 268 14.35 -2.12 3.40
C LEU A 268 15.81 -2.39 3.80
N PRO A 269 16.67 -1.37 4.03
CA PRO A 269 17.99 -1.58 4.63
C PRO A 269 17.95 -2.24 6.01
N LEU A 270 17.01 -1.83 6.86
CA LEU A 270 16.92 -2.36 8.23
C LEU A 270 16.46 -3.82 8.24
N LEU A 271 15.51 -4.19 7.39
CA LEU A 271 15.12 -5.60 7.21
C LEU A 271 16.28 -6.44 6.67
N TRP A 272 17.05 -5.91 5.70
CA TRP A 272 18.24 -6.62 5.20
C TRP A 272 19.32 -6.79 6.27
N GLU A 273 19.51 -5.79 7.13
CA GLU A 273 20.44 -5.85 8.26
C GLU A 273 20.00 -6.88 9.31
N MET A 274 18.69 -6.93 9.62
CA MET A 274 18.11 -7.85 10.61
C MET A 274 17.98 -9.29 10.11
N PHE A 275 17.66 -9.47 8.84
CA PHE A 275 17.40 -10.77 8.22
C PHE A 275 18.25 -10.95 6.96
N PRO A 276 19.59 -11.00 7.10
CA PRO A 276 20.47 -11.10 5.94
C PRO A 276 20.20 -12.39 5.16
N ASP A 277 20.31 -12.29 3.84
CA ASP A 277 20.09 -13.41 2.90
C ASP A 277 18.67 -14.01 2.92
N HIS A 278 17.70 -13.35 3.55
CA HIS A 278 16.32 -13.82 3.48
C HIS A 278 15.83 -13.86 2.03
N ARG A 279 15.24 -15.00 1.64
CA ARG A 279 14.92 -15.31 0.23
C ARG A 279 13.99 -14.31 -0.45
N ASN A 280 13.16 -13.59 0.30
CA ASN A 280 12.20 -12.62 -0.22
C ASN A 280 12.66 -11.17 -0.10
N LEU A 281 13.80 -10.90 0.57
CA LEU A 281 14.42 -9.59 0.63
C LEU A 281 15.44 -9.38 -0.49
N LEU A 282 15.80 -8.14 -0.70
CA LEU A 282 16.90 -7.70 -1.56
C LEU A 282 17.94 -6.99 -0.71
N PRO A 283 19.25 -7.16 -1.00
CA PRO A 283 20.27 -6.31 -0.40
C PRO A 283 19.89 -4.84 -0.56
N ALA A 284 19.85 -4.12 0.56
CA ALA A 284 19.52 -2.69 0.58
C ALA A 284 20.35 -1.98 1.64
N PHE A 285 20.72 -0.72 1.39
CA PHE A 285 21.53 0.10 2.26
C PHE A 285 21.07 1.55 2.19
N PHE A 286 21.20 2.30 3.29
CA PHE A 286 21.09 3.75 3.22
C PHE A 286 22.18 4.29 2.29
N GLU A 287 21.90 5.34 1.55
CA GLU A 287 22.82 5.84 0.52
C GLU A 287 24.14 6.38 1.10
N ASP A 288 24.10 6.92 2.31
CA ASP A 288 25.23 7.42 3.07
C ASP A 288 26.02 6.32 3.82
N ASP A 289 25.52 5.08 3.85
CA ASP A 289 26.22 3.94 4.44
C ASP A 289 27.34 3.46 3.48
N PRO A 290 28.60 3.35 3.95
CA PRO A 290 29.68 2.79 3.14
C PRO A 290 29.39 1.40 2.58
N CYS A 291 28.54 0.60 3.25
CA CYS A 291 28.11 -0.72 2.79
C CYS A 291 27.30 -0.67 1.49
N ALA A 292 26.72 0.48 1.11
CA ALA A 292 26.03 0.65 -0.16
C ALA A 292 26.93 0.35 -1.38
N ALA A 293 28.25 0.49 -1.21
CA ALA A 293 29.23 0.12 -2.25
C ALA A 293 29.19 -1.38 -2.62
N GLN A 294 28.67 -2.25 -1.75
CA GLN A 294 28.51 -3.69 -2.02
C GLN A 294 27.57 -3.98 -3.18
N LEU A 295 26.65 -3.06 -3.49
CA LEU A 295 25.74 -3.18 -4.65
C LEU A 295 26.44 -2.96 -5.98
N GLY A 296 27.70 -2.49 -5.98
CA GLY A 296 28.45 -2.18 -7.18
C GLY A 296 27.84 -0.99 -7.93
N THR A 297 27.79 -1.09 -9.27
CA THR A 297 27.36 -0.01 -10.14
C THR A 297 25.91 -0.15 -10.65
N SER A 298 25.17 -1.16 -10.17
CA SER A 298 23.82 -1.46 -10.64
C SER A 298 22.88 -1.64 -9.44
N PHE A 299 21.97 -0.69 -9.25
CA PHE A 299 21.02 -0.65 -8.12
C PHE A 299 19.78 0.17 -8.46
N VAL A 300 18.76 0.10 -7.62
CA VAL A 300 17.63 1.03 -7.62
C VAL A 300 17.84 2.01 -6.48
N ARG A 301 17.82 3.31 -6.80
CA ARG A 301 17.89 4.40 -5.83
C ARG A 301 16.47 4.87 -5.53
N LYS A 302 16.11 4.95 -4.26
CA LYS A 302 14.75 5.33 -3.82
C LYS A 302 14.85 6.37 -2.70
N PRO A 303 14.04 7.45 -2.70
CA PRO A 303 13.96 8.33 -1.54
C PRO A 303 13.30 7.59 -0.37
N LEU A 304 13.56 8.03 0.86
CA LEU A 304 12.98 7.44 2.06
C LEU A 304 11.45 7.54 2.04
N TYR A 305 10.94 8.70 1.73
CA TYR A 305 9.51 8.92 1.45
C TYR A 305 9.33 9.14 -0.04
N SER A 306 8.41 8.46 -0.66
CA SER A 306 7.92 8.75 -2.01
C SER A 306 6.65 7.97 -2.31
N ARG A 307 5.87 8.48 -3.25
CA ARG A 307 4.65 7.87 -3.77
C ARG A 307 4.79 7.70 -5.27
N GLU A 308 4.07 6.71 -5.83
CA GLU A 308 3.93 6.53 -7.28
C GLU A 308 5.26 6.49 -8.04
N GLY A 309 6.31 5.95 -7.41
CA GLY A 309 7.64 5.86 -8.02
C GLY A 309 8.40 7.18 -8.16
N ALA A 310 7.87 8.30 -7.65
CA ALA A 310 8.50 9.60 -7.76
C ALA A 310 9.92 9.60 -7.14
N ASN A 311 10.88 10.20 -7.87
CA ASN A 311 12.32 10.24 -7.56
C ASN A 311 12.98 8.86 -7.40
N VAL A 312 12.34 7.79 -7.91
CA VAL A 312 12.98 6.47 -8.03
C VAL A 312 13.82 6.45 -9.30
N ALA A 313 15.06 5.97 -9.17
CA ALA A 313 15.98 5.84 -10.30
C ALA A 313 16.56 4.42 -10.41
N LEU A 314 16.53 3.88 -11.62
CA LEU A 314 17.20 2.63 -11.98
C LEU A 314 18.59 2.97 -12.54
N VAL A 315 19.62 2.54 -11.84
CA VAL A 315 21.03 2.75 -12.22
C VAL A 315 21.61 1.41 -12.69
N SER A 316 22.13 1.35 -13.90
CA SER A 316 22.81 0.18 -14.47
C SER A 316 24.20 0.58 -14.98
N ASP A 317 25.22 -0.16 -14.54
CA ASP A 317 26.62 0.10 -14.88
C ASP A 317 27.06 1.56 -14.62
N GLY A 318 26.55 2.16 -13.55
CA GLY A 318 26.85 3.52 -13.14
C GLY A 318 26.12 4.61 -13.92
N VAL A 319 25.18 4.23 -14.80
CA VAL A 319 24.36 5.16 -15.59
C VAL A 319 22.90 5.05 -15.16
N THR A 320 22.25 6.19 -14.93
CA THR A 320 20.80 6.23 -14.72
C THR A 320 20.09 5.92 -16.04
N VAL A 321 19.41 4.78 -16.10
CA VAL A 321 18.72 4.30 -17.32
C VAL A 321 17.25 4.67 -17.34
N VAL A 322 16.64 4.80 -16.15
CA VAL A 322 15.26 5.26 -15.96
C VAL A 322 15.22 6.06 -14.67
N GLU A 323 14.51 7.17 -14.66
CA GLU A 323 14.24 7.99 -13.47
C GLU A 323 12.88 8.63 -13.62
N GLN A 324 12.11 8.66 -12.51
CA GLN A 324 10.90 9.45 -12.41
C GLN A 324 11.19 10.73 -11.62
N GLU A 325 10.75 11.86 -12.14
CA GLU A 325 10.84 13.13 -11.42
C GLU A 325 9.83 13.19 -10.28
N GLY A 326 10.08 14.05 -9.28
CA GLY A 326 9.18 14.25 -8.16
C GLY A 326 9.75 15.19 -7.11
N PRO A 327 8.97 15.51 -6.07
CA PRO A 327 9.35 16.48 -5.03
C PRO A 327 10.11 15.85 -3.85
N TYR A 328 10.36 14.53 -3.85
CA TYR A 328 10.89 13.79 -2.70
C TYR A 328 12.42 13.73 -2.67
N GLY A 329 12.97 13.35 -1.51
CA GLY A 329 14.40 13.09 -1.33
C GLY A 329 15.10 14.01 -0.34
N ALA A 330 14.39 14.97 0.27
CA ALA A 330 14.97 15.85 1.29
C ALA A 330 15.46 15.06 2.53
N GLU A 331 14.80 13.96 2.87
CA GLU A 331 15.10 13.09 4.02
C GLU A 331 16.26 12.12 3.73
N GLY A 332 16.64 11.98 2.46
CA GLY A 332 17.69 11.08 2.01
C GLY A 332 17.15 9.90 1.18
N PHE A 333 18.06 9.00 0.85
CA PHE A 333 17.80 7.90 -0.08
C PHE A 333 18.34 6.57 0.45
N ILE A 334 17.81 5.50 -0.13
CA ILE A 334 18.36 4.15 -0.04
C ILE A 334 18.83 3.69 -1.41
N ARG A 335 19.70 2.68 -1.42
CA ARG A 335 20.04 1.88 -2.60
C ARG A 335 19.61 0.43 -2.35
N GLN A 336 18.85 -0.13 -3.25
CA GLN A 336 18.40 -1.52 -3.22
C GLN A 336 18.96 -2.27 -4.42
N ALA A 337 19.38 -3.51 -4.25
CA ALA A 337 19.82 -4.36 -5.35
C ALA A 337 18.74 -4.44 -6.43
N GLN A 338 19.16 -4.42 -7.70
CA GLN A 338 18.23 -4.56 -8.79
C GLN A 338 17.53 -5.92 -8.77
N ALA A 339 16.22 -5.90 -8.87
CA ALA A 339 15.39 -7.06 -9.17
C ALA A 339 14.51 -6.67 -10.37
N LEU A 340 15.06 -6.84 -11.57
CA LEU A 340 14.35 -6.47 -12.79
C LEU A 340 12.96 -7.10 -12.81
N LEU A 341 11.93 -6.30 -13.07
CA LEU A 341 10.57 -6.78 -13.25
C LEU A 341 10.51 -7.73 -14.44
N PRO A 342 9.66 -8.77 -14.41
CA PRO A 342 9.45 -9.62 -15.57
C PRO A 342 8.92 -8.77 -16.72
N ASN A 343 9.40 -9.07 -17.93
CA ASN A 343 8.97 -8.37 -19.15
C ASN A 343 8.06 -9.27 -19.98
N PHE A 344 6.79 -8.89 -20.10
CA PHE A 344 5.80 -9.55 -20.95
C PHE A 344 5.55 -8.72 -22.21
N SER A 345 6.45 -8.81 -23.18
CA SER A 345 6.35 -8.06 -24.46
C SER A 345 6.33 -6.54 -24.28
N GLY A 346 7.20 -6.02 -23.42
CA GLY A 346 7.29 -4.59 -23.11
C GLY A 346 6.47 -4.14 -21.92
N GLN A 347 5.75 -5.07 -21.26
CA GLN A 347 4.92 -4.79 -20.09
C GLN A 347 5.61 -5.31 -18.83
N TYR A 348 5.67 -4.47 -17.78
CA TYR A 348 6.37 -4.73 -16.53
C TYR A 348 5.37 -4.73 -15.36
N PRO A 349 4.92 -5.90 -14.88
CA PRO A 349 4.00 -5.97 -13.75
C PRO A 349 4.69 -5.88 -12.40
N VAL A 350 4.04 -5.21 -11.48
CA VAL A 350 4.26 -5.30 -10.04
C VAL A 350 3.08 -6.00 -9.39
N VAL A 351 3.37 -6.93 -8.48
CA VAL A 351 2.36 -7.68 -7.72
C VAL A 351 2.15 -6.98 -6.39
N GLY A 352 0.95 -6.45 -6.17
CA GLY A 352 0.52 -5.94 -4.87
C GLY A 352 -0.09 -7.07 -4.04
N SER A 353 0.50 -7.43 -2.91
CA SER A 353 -0.05 -8.42 -1.99
C SER A 353 -0.66 -7.72 -0.78
N TRP A 354 -1.97 -7.90 -0.60
CA TRP A 354 -2.77 -7.21 0.41
C TRP A 354 -2.85 -7.98 1.71
N LEU A 355 -2.78 -7.23 2.80
CA LEU A 355 -3.00 -7.72 4.16
C LEU A 355 -4.15 -6.93 4.81
N VAL A 356 -4.99 -7.64 5.55
CA VAL A 356 -5.95 -7.07 6.49
C VAL A 356 -5.67 -7.71 7.84
N ASP A 357 -5.50 -6.90 8.88
CA ASP A 357 -5.14 -7.40 10.23
C ASP A 357 -3.95 -8.38 10.18
N HIS A 358 -2.88 -7.96 9.51
CA HIS A 358 -1.64 -8.76 9.34
C HIS A 358 -1.83 -10.11 8.63
N THR A 359 -3.00 -10.36 8.05
CA THR A 359 -3.29 -11.60 7.34
C THR A 359 -3.32 -11.35 5.83
N PRO A 360 -2.48 -12.02 5.04
CA PRO A 360 -2.55 -11.96 3.58
C PRO A 360 -3.93 -12.36 3.08
N CYS A 361 -4.52 -11.57 2.19
CA CYS A 361 -5.93 -11.78 1.81
C CYS A 361 -6.28 -11.43 0.36
N GLY A 362 -5.32 -10.96 -0.41
CA GLY A 362 -5.61 -10.62 -1.80
C GLY A 362 -4.40 -10.23 -2.61
N LEU A 363 -4.60 -10.12 -3.90
CA LEU A 363 -3.57 -9.80 -4.88
C LEU A 363 -4.10 -8.78 -5.88
N SER A 364 -3.23 -7.85 -6.27
CA SER A 364 -3.46 -6.90 -7.35
C SER A 364 -2.27 -6.87 -8.30
N ILE A 365 -2.50 -6.49 -9.57
CA ILE A 365 -1.44 -6.31 -10.55
C ILE A 365 -1.50 -4.91 -11.12
N ARG A 366 -0.40 -4.18 -10.96
CA ARG A 366 -0.15 -2.92 -11.67
C ARG A 366 0.88 -3.17 -12.78
N GLU A 367 0.58 -2.73 -13.99
CA GLU A 367 1.41 -2.97 -15.18
C GLU A 367 1.73 -1.66 -15.89
N ASP A 368 2.97 -1.52 -16.33
CA ASP A 368 3.45 -0.36 -17.06
C ASP A 368 4.39 -0.76 -18.20
N GLU A 369 4.59 0.13 -19.16
CA GLU A 369 5.65 0.01 -20.17
C GLU A 369 7.02 0.47 -19.63
N ASN A 370 6.98 1.19 -18.50
CA ASN A 370 8.15 1.61 -17.75
C ASN A 370 8.43 0.60 -16.61
N PRO A 371 9.69 0.20 -16.36
CA PRO A 371 10.04 -0.67 -15.25
C PRO A 371 9.92 0.00 -13.86
N ILE A 372 9.61 1.29 -13.78
CA ILE A 372 9.20 1.99 -12.56
C ILE A 372 7.70 2.26 -12.66
N THR A 373 6.93 1.66 -11.76
CA THR A 373 5.47 1.84 -11.66
C THR A 373 5.16 3.27 -11.25
N GLY A 374 4.32 3.95 -12.04
CA GLY A 374 3.87 5.32 -11.80
C GLY A 374 2.38 5.42 -11.57
N ASN A 375 1.86 6.64 -11.46
CA ASN A 375 0.43 6.90 -11.23
C ASN A 375 -0.46 6.37 -12.37
N ALA A 376 -0.02 6.55 -13.62
CA ALA A 376 -0.74 6.07 -14.81
C ALA A 376 -0.58 4.56 -15.09
N SER A 377 0.10 3.81 -14.22
CA SER A 377 0.25 2.36 -14.39
C SER A 377 -1.10 1.67 -14.32
N ARG A 378 -1.39 0.83 -15.32
CA ARG A 378 -2.69 0.17 -15.48
C ARG A 378 -2.91 -0.90 -14.42
N PHE A 379 -4.14 -1.04 -13.98
CA PHE A 379 -4.59 -2.15 -13.16
C PHE A 379 -5.13 -3.27 -14.05
N LEU A 380 -4.62 -4.48 -13.92
CA LEU A 380 -5.07 -5.65 -14.66
C LEU A 380 -5.63 -6.73 -13.72
N PRO A 381 -6.68 -7.44 -14.15
CA PRO A 381 -7.23 -8.52 -13.34
C PRO A 381 -6.30 -9.74 -13.31
N HIS A 382 -6.47 -10.57 -12.28
CA HIS A 382 -5.80 -11.86 -12.19
C HIS A 382 -6.79 -13.01 -12.01
N ALA A 383 -6.33 -14.23 -12.31
CA ALA A 383 -7.07 -15.45 -12.06
C ALA A 383 -6.14 -16.60 -11.63
N ILE A 384 -6.64 -17.50 -10.82
CA ILE A 384 -6.03 -18.80 -10.48
C ILE A 384 -6.60 -19.82 -11.45
N LEU A 385 -5.73 -20.53 -12.18
CA LEU A 385 -6.09 -21.55 -13.17
C LEU A 385 -5.38 -22.88 -12.90
#